data_0e6f83c305ed7730cd02492d6f10f13e
#
_entry.id   0e6f83c305ed7730cd02492d6f10f13e
#
_cell.length_a   1.000
_cell.length_b   1.000
_cell.length_c   1.000
_cell.angle_alpha   90.00
_cell.angle_beta   90.00
_cell.angle_gamma   90.00
#
_symmetry.space_group_name_H-M   'P 1'
#
loop_
_entity.id
_entity.type
_entity.pdbx_description
1 polymer ?
#
loop_
_entity_poly.entity_id
_entity_poly.type
_entity_poly.pdbx_seq_one_letter_code
_entity_poly.pdbx_strand_id
1 'polypeptide(L)'
;MKVAVCNSVGIDADGYAMIHSPSRWTNSTKDLNVFTYYPWELAYCSSILKRDTDHEVRFFDGCLDKLDHNTFVEKVADFCPDYLIMDCATRTINADSRFAKELKRRFGTKFIICGPHATTFPEEVSKYSDYVVLREYEMTVLEILQGKDPNDILGLYPNALRSPLDVNKLPLPEDDDVSRLAYGIPGEPSSEYLEIQAYASRGCPLSCSFCV
;
A
#
# COMPACT_ATOMS: atom_id res chain seq x y z
N MET A 1 -14.75 6.08 11.03
CA MET A 1 -14.40 4.70 10.65
C MET A 1 -12.90 4.51 10.91
N LYS A 2 -12.47 3.24 11.08
CA LYS A 2 -11.07 2.87 11.23
C LYS A 2 -10.53 2.38 9.88
N VAL A 3 -9.45 2.97 9.43
CA VAL A 3 -8.86 2.69 8.11
C VAL A 3 -7.41 2.25 8.29
N ALA A 4 -7.12 1.01 7.91
CA ALA A 4 -5.76 0.48 7.88
C ALA A 4 -5.16 0.65 6.48
N VAL A 5 -4.06 1.37 6.37
CA VAL A 5 -3.23 1.46 5.16
C VAL A 5 -2.04 0.53 5.39
N CYS A 6 -1.95 -0.54 4.62
CA CYS A 6 -0.99 -1.60 4.87
C CYS A 6 -0.04 -1.82 3.69
N ASN A 7 1.26 -1.82 3.97
CA ASN A 7 2.22 -2.46 3.08
C ASN A 7 2.09 -3.99 3.20
N SER A 8 2.76 -4.74 2.35
CA SER A 8 2.62 -6.21 2.29
C SER A 8 3.18 -6.92 3.52
N VAL A 9 2.84 -8.20 3.64
CA VAL A 9 3.46 -9.13 4.62
C VAL A 9 4.97 -9.15 4.42
N GLY A 10 5.72 -9.04 5.52
CA GLY A 10 7.17 -8.88 5.48
C GLY A 10 7.97 -10.15 5.28
N ILE A 11 7.42 -11.31 5.70
CA ILE A 11 8.03 -12.62 5.52
C ILE A 11 7.03 -13.54 4.84
N ASP A 12 7.42 -14.13 3.71
CA ASP A 12 6.56 -15.06 2.96
C ASP A 12 6.44 -16.43 3.65
N ALA A 13 5.63 -17.34 3.06
CA ALA A 13 5.37 -18.65 3.62
C ALA A 13 6.61 -19.56 3.68
N ASP A 14 7.63 -19.26 2.89
CA ASP A 14 8.90 -20.01 2.83
C ASP A 14 9.98 -19.39 3.71
N GLY A 15 9.65 -18.34 4.48
CA GLY A 15 10.55 -17.67 5.42
C GLY A 15 11.49 -16.65 4.77
N TYR A 16 11.18 -16.17 3.57
CA TYR A 16 11.96 -15.14 2.89
C TYR A 16 11.45 -13.75 3.22
N ALA A 17 12.35 -12.83 3.55
CA ALA A 17 12.03 -11.42 3.68
C ALA A 17 11.61 -10.84 2.34
N MET A 18 10.52 -10.09 2.34
CA MET A 18 9.99 -9.41 1.17
C MET A 18 10.61 -8.03 1.03
N ILE A 19 11.11 -7.73 -0.16
CA ILE A 19 11.55 -6.40 -0.58
C ILE A 19 10.47 -5.88 -1.52
N HIS A 20 9.48 -5.20 -0.95
CA HIS A 20 8.34 -4.71 -1.70
C HIS A 20 8.47 -3.22 -2.01
N SER A 21 8.54 -2.90 -3.30
CA SER A 21 8.41 -1.54 -3.83
C SER A 21 7.12 -1.45 -4.62
N PRO A 22 6.05 -0.84 -4.08
CA PRO A 22 4.70 -0.93 -4.62
C PRO A 22 4.60 -0.64 -6.12
N SER A 23 5.13 0.49 -6.57
CA SER A 23 5.00 0.94 -7.97
C SER A 23 6.04 0.37 -8.94
N ARG A 24 6.94 -0.52 -8.50
CA ARG A 24 8.05 -0.94 -9.37
C ARG A 24 8.25 -2.44 -9.45
N TRP A 25 8.75 -3.05 -8.39
CA TRP A 25 9.13 -4.46 -8.37
C TRP A 25 9.10 -5.02 -6.94
N THR A 26 8.97 -6.31 -6.86
CA THR A 26 9.01 -7.04 -5.60
C THR A 26 9.99 -8.19 -5.72
N ASN A 27 10.83 -8.35 -4.72
CA ASN A 27 11.80 -9.43 -4.62
C ASN A 27 11.76 -10.06 -3.21
N SER A 28 12.54 -11.10 -2.98
CA SER A 28 12.67 -11.73 -1.67
C SER A 28 14.06 -12.28 -1.46
N THR A 29 14.49 -12.37 -0.22
CA THR A 29 15.79 -12.88 0.19
C THR A 29 15.69 -13.65 1.50
N LYS A 30 16.65 -14.56 1.73
CA LYS A 30 16.82 -15.22 3.04
C LYS A 30 17.46 -14.32 4.09
N ASP A 31 18.12 -13.26 3.66
CA ASP A 31 18.71 -12.28 4.58
C ASP A 31 17.60 -11.39 5.17
N LEU A 32 17.36 -11.56 6.46
CA LEU A 32 16.39 -10.75 7.20
C LEU A 32 16.91 -9.33 7.51
N ASN A 33 18.20 -9.06 7.34
CA ASN A 33 18.78 -7.72 7.52
C ASN A 33 18.72 -6.86 6.25
N VAL A 34 17.98 -7.31 5.25
CA VAL A 34 17.81 -6.56 4.02
C VAL A 34 17.07 -5.24 4.27
N PHE A 35 17.46 -4.22 3.52
CA PHE A 35 16.76 -2.93 3.54
C PHE A 35 15.30 -3.06 3.05
N THR A 36 14.46 -2.12 3.47
CA THR A 36 13.06 -2.00 3.03
C THR A 36 12.89 -0.67 2.31
N TYR A 37 12.17 -0.69 1.18
CA TYR A 37 11.80 0.54 0.50
C TYR A 37 10.67 1.23 1.24
N TYR A 38 10.78 2.55 1.36
CA TYR A 38 9.68 3.36 1.85
C TYR A 38 8.52 3.33 0.85
N PRO A 39 7.31 2.93 1.25
CA PRO A 39 6.18 2.73 0.35
C PRO A 39 5.46 4.06 0.04
N TRP A 40 6.07 4.86 -0.82
CA TRP A 40 5.71 6.26 -1.12
C TRP A 40 4.24 6.48 -1.42
N GLU A 41 3.66 5.66 -2.29
CA GLU A 41 2.30 5.81 -2.75
C GLU A 41 1.31 5.55 -1.61
N LEU A 42 1.53 4.49 -0.84
CA LEU A 42 0.74 4.18 0.36
C LEU A 42 0.93 5.25 1.45
N ALA A 43 2.15 5.76 1.60
CA ALA A 43 2.46 6.81 2.55
C ALA A 43 1.76 8.14 2.21
N TYR A 44 1.71 8.52 0.93
CA TYR A 44 0.91 9.66 0.48
C TYR A 44 -0.59 9.40 0.67
N CYS A 45 -1.06 8.19 0.36
CA CYS A 45 -2.46 7.82 0.58
C CYS A 45 -2.84 7.98 2.06
N SER A 46 -2.03 7.45 2.99
CA SER A 46 -2.23 7.61 4.43
C SER A 46 -2.33 9.08 4.84
N SER A 47 -1.37 9.90 4.42
CA SER A 47 -1.33 11.31 4.78
C SER A 47 -2.51 12.12 4.23
N ILE A 48 -2.94 11.82 2.98
CA ILE A 48 -4.12 12.44 2.39
C ILE A 48 -5.37 12.07 3.21
N LEU A 49 -5.53 10.80 3.56
CA LEU A 49 -6.67 10.35 4.34
C LEU A 49 -6.70 10.95 5.75
N LYS A 50 -5.55 11.06 6.42
CA LYS A 50 -5.42 11.72 7.73
C LYS A 50 -5.76 13.21 7.65
N ARG A 51 -5.38 13.89 6.56
CA ARG A 51 -5.66 15.32 6.37
C ARG A 51 -7.10 15.62 5.97
N ASP A 52 -7.66 14.82 5.07
CA ASP A 52 -8.89 15.17 4.32
C ASP A 52 -10.13 14.35 4.76
N THR A 53 -10.00 13.56 5.85
CA THR A 53 -11.12 12.83 6.47
C THR A 53 -11.07 12.88 7.99
N ASP A 54 -12.22 12.65 8.64
CA ASP A 54 -12.34 12.47 10.09
C ASP A 54 -12.18 10.98 10.51
N HIS A 55 -11.57 10.16 9.66
CA HIS A 55 -11.37 8.74 9.96
C HIS A 55 -10.14 8.53 10.84
N GLU A 56 -10.16 7.52 11.69
CA GLU A 56 -8.97 7.05 12.39
C GLU A 56 -8.15 6.23 11.39
N VAL A 57 -7.12 6.84 10.81
CA VAL A 57 -6.24 6.21 9.81
C VAL A 57 -4.95 5.77 10.49
N ARG A 58 -4.54 4.52 10.27
CA ARG A 58 -3.24 4.00 10.72
C ARG A 58 -2.50 3.32 9.58
N PHE A 59 -1.19 3.58 9.55
CA PHE A 59 -0.28 2.96 8.62
C PHE A 59 0.44 1.77 9.27
N PHE A 60 0.52 0.65 8.56
CA PHE A 60 1.20 -0.57 8.99
C PHE A 60 2.14 -1.06 7.90
N ASP A 61 3.38 -1.36 8.23
CA ASP A 61 4.35 -1.89 7.28
C ASP A 61 4.91 -3.24 7.74
N GLY A 62 4.37 -4.32 7.17
CA GLY A 62 4.84 -5.67 7.45
C GLY A 62 6.25 -5.94 6.93
N CYS A 63 6.62 -5.29 5.81
CA CYS A 63 7.96 -5.43 5.23
C CYS A 63 9.03 -4.76 6.08
N LEU A 64 8.76 -3.56 6.60
CA LEU A 64 9.68 -2.87 7.51
C LEU A 64 9.91 -3.69 8.79
N ASP A 65 8.81 -4.13 9.40
CA ASP A 65 8.83 -4.85 10.68
C ASP A 65 9.22 -6.33 10.54
N LYS A 66 9.45 -6.83 9.31
CA LYS A 66 9.76 -8.25 9.02
C LYS A 66 8.74 -9.22 9.63
N LEU A 67 7.46 -8.88 9.54
CA LEU A 67 6.38 -9.68 10.11
C LEU A 67 5.94 -10.80 9.17
N ASP A 68 5.76 -11.99 9.70
CA ASP A 68 5.06 -13.07 9.01
C ASP A 68 3.53 -12.81 8.96
N HIS A 69 2.83 -13.66 8.20
CA HIS A 69 1.40 -13.52 7.99
C HIS A 69 0.61 -13.44 9.31
N ASN A 70 0.86 -14.35 10.24
CA ASN A 70 0.08 -14.45 11.47
C ASN A 70 0.32 -13.24 12.38
N THR A 71 1.57 -12.88 12.58
CA THR A 71 1.96 -11.73 13.39
C THR A 71 1.41 -10.43 12.82
N PHE A 72 1.44 -10.29 11.48
CA PHE A 72 0.89 -9.11 10.82
C PHE A 72 -0.63 -9.03 10.93
N VAL A 73 -1.33 -10.17 10.77
CA VAL A 73 -2.78 -10.25 10.99
C VAL A 73 -3.14 -9.79 12.40
N GLU A 74 -2.48 -10.31 13.44
CA GLU A 74 -2.79 -9.90 14.82
C GLU A 74 -2.48 -8.42 15.07
N LYS A 75 -1.35 -7.91 14.59
CA LYS A 75 -1.00 -6.49 14.72
C LYS A 75 -2.07 -5.56 14.13
N VAL A 76 -2.61 -5.89 12.95
CA VAL A 76 -3.65 -5.09 12.31
C VAL A 76 -5.04 -5.38 12.91
N ALA A 77 -5.29 -6.61 13.35
CA ALA A 77 -6.54 -7.02 14.01
C ALA A 77 -6.78 -6.27 15.32
N ASP A 78 -5.74 -5.94 16.08
CA ASP A 78 -5.85 -5.12 17.31
C ASP A 78 -6.44 -3.73 17.02
N PHE A 79 -6.28 -3.25 15.81
CA PHE A 79 -6.88 -1.99 15.37
C PHE A 79 -8.36 -2.14 14.98
N CYS A 80 -8.84 -3.33 14.63
CA CYS A 80 -10.21 -3.63 14.16
C CYS A 80 -10.64 -2.71 13.00
N PRO A 81 -9.98 -2.75 11.82
CA PRO A 81 -10.25 -1.81 10.74
C PRO A 81 -11.58 -2.08 10.04
N ASP A 82 -12.33 -1.02 9.73
CA ASP A 82 -13.50 -1.06 8.83
C ASP A 82 -13.07 -1.21 7.37
N TYR A 83 -11.94 -0.58 7.01
CA TYR A 83 -11.34 -0.62 5.67
C TYR A 83 -9.87 -1.00 5.74
N LEU A 84 -9.45 -1.83 4.79
CA LEU A 84 -8.07 -2.20 4.52
C LEU A 84 -7.69 -1.71 3.13
N ILE A 85 -6.60 -0.96 3.02
CA ILE A 85 -6.02 -0.48 1.76
C ILE A 85 -4.66 -1.15 1.59
N MET A 86 -4.43 -1.80 0.45
CA MET A 86 -3.13 -2.42 0.12
C MET A 86 -2.75 -2.17 -1.33
N ASP A 87 -1.49 -1.80 -1.54
CA ASP A 87 -0.85 -1.77 -2.86
C ASP A 87 -0.22 -3.15 -3.13
N CYS A 88 -0.79 -3.88 -4.08
CA CYS A 88 -0.45 -5.27 -4.33
C CYS A 88 0.33 -5.44 -5.65
N ALA A 89 1.43 -6.15 -5.56
CA ALA A 89 2.19 -6.64 -6.72
C ALA A 89 1.83 -8.10 -7.04
N THR A 90 2.15 -8.55 -8.24
CA THR A 90 1.89 -9.94 -8.67
C THR A 90 2.51 -10.98 -7.72
N ARG A 91 3.66 -10.66 -7.11
CA ARG A 91 4.31 -11.55 -6.15
C ARG A 91 3.64 -11.58 -4.78
N THR A 92 3.04 -10.47 -4.35
CA THR A 92 2.45 -10.36 -3.01
C THR A 92 0.97 -10.72 -2.97
N ILE A 93 0.26 -10.70 -4.11
CA ILE A 93 -1.19 -10.79 -4.19
C ILE A 93 -1.80 -11.97 -3.42
N ASN A 94 -1.18 -13.13 -3.44
CA ASN A 94 -1.67 -14.31 -2.72
C ASN A 94 -1.58 -14.15 -1.19
N ALA A 95 -0.50 -13.54 -0.69
CA ALA A 95 -0.32 -13.25 0.73
C ALA A 95 -1.27 -12.14 1.17
N ASP A 96 -1.35 -11.07 0.39
CA ASP A 96 -2.18 -9.90 0.66
C ASP A 96 -3.68 -10.27 0.64
N SER A 97 -4.11 -11.10 -0.31
CA SER A 97 -5.49 -11.60 -0.37
C SER A 97 -5.85 -12.51 0.81
N ARG A 98 -4.93 -13.35 1.29
CA ARG A 98 -5.16 -14.16 2.50
C ARG A 98 -5.30 -13.28 3.72
N PHE A 99 -4.44 -12.28 3.85
CA PHE A 99 -4.47 -11.30 4.92
C PHE A 99 -5.81 -10.53 4.93
N ALA A 100 -6.23 -10.01 3.79
CA ALA A 100 -7.51 -9.30 3.66
C ALA A 100 -8.73 -10.20 3.98
N LYS A 101 -8.73 -11.45 3.53
CA LYS A 101 -9.78 -12.43 3.85
C LYS A 101 -9.89 -12.72 5.33
N GLU A 102 -8.77 -12.80 6.04
CA GLU A 102 -8.78 -13.03 7.47
C GLU A 102 -9.37 -11.85 8.23
N LEU A 103 -9.01 -10.60 7.91
CA LEU A 103 -9.61 -9.41 8.50
C LEU A 103 -11.10 -9.29 8.15
N LYS A 104 -11.47 -9.59 6.93
CA LYS A 104 -12.89 -9.60 6.51
C LYS A 104 -13.69 -10.62 7.31
N ARG A 105 -13.15 -11.82 7.53
CA ARG A 105 -13.79 -12.88 8.33
C ARG A 105 -13.98 -12.47 9.79
N ARG A 106 -13.02 -11.77 10.40
CA ARG A 106 -13.06 -11.36 11.81
C ARG A 106 -13.95 -10.16 12.06
N PHE A 107 -13.86 -9.14 11.20
CA PHE A 107 -14.44 -7.81 11.47
C PHE A 107 -15.38 -7.31 10.37
N GLY A 108 -15.54 -8.03 9.26
CA GLY A 108 -16.26 -7.53 8.09
C GLY A 108 -15.51 -6.44 7.31
N THR A 109 -14.19 -6.31 7.53
CA THR A 109 -13.32 -5.32 6.90
C THR A 109 -13.49 -5.32 5.38
N LYS A 110 -13.72 -4.15 4.79
CA LYS A 110 -13.78 -3.97 3.34
C LYS A 110 -12.37 -3.82 2.77
N PHE A 111 -12.09 -4.54 1.70
CA PHE A 111 -10.79 -4.54 1.06
C PHE A 111 -10.77 -3.63 -0.17
N ILE A 112 -9.91 -2.60 -0.14
CA ILE A 112 -9.56 -1.74 -1.26
C ILE A 112 -8.19 -2.18 -1.77
N ILE A 113 -8.18 -2.79 -2.95
CA ILE A 113 -6.94 -3.22 -3.61
C ILE A 113 -6.51 -2.18 -4.63
N CYS A 114 -5.23 -1.85 -4.63
CA CYS A 114 -4.59 -0.95 -5.59
C CYS A 114 -3.21 -1.50 -6.01
N GLY A 115 -2.45 -0.72 -6.77
CA GLY A 115 -1.11 -1.07 -7.20
C GLY A 115 -1.02 -1.74 -8.57
N PRO A 116 0.18 -2.20 -8.96
CA PRO A 116 0.45 -2.68 -10.32
C PRO A 116 -0.33 -3.94 -10.66
N HIS A 117 -0.54 -4.86 -9.71
CA HIS A 117 -1.32 -6.07 -10.00
C HIS A 117 -2.80 -5.75 -10.23
N ALA A 118 -3.40 -4.90 -9.39
CA ALA A 118 -4.78 -4.47 -9.54
C ALA A 118 -5.01 -3.72 -10.86
N THR A 119 -4.04 -2.90 -11.27
CA THR A 119 -4.09 -2.15 -12.54
C THR A 119 -4.02 -3.08 -13.76
N THR A 120 -3.22 -4.16 -13.68
CA THR A 120 -3.00 -5.08 -14.80
C THR A 120 -4.10 -6.15 -14.91
N PHE A 121 -4.61 -6.62 -13.77
CA PHE A 121 -5.57 -7.73 -13.69
C PHE A 121 -6.84 -7.37 -12.89
N PRO A 122 -7.53 -6.26 -13.22
CA PRO A 122 -8.64 -5.77 -12.42
C PRO A 122 -9.82 -6.76 -12.33
N GLU A 123 -10.13 -7.48 -13.40
CA GLU A 123 -11.18 -8.51 -13.40
C GLU A 123 -10.87 -9.69 -12.48
N GLU A 124 -9.59 -10.06 -12.34
CA GLU A 124 -9.18 -11.11 -11.43
C GLU A 124 -9.40 -10.70 -9.99
N VAL A 125 -8.85 -9.53 -9.60
CA VAL A 125 -8.87 -9.07 -8.22
C VAL A 125 -10.26 -8.62 -7.76
N SER A 126 -11.15 -8.20 -8.66
CA SER A 126 -12.53 -7.85 -8.34
C SER A 126 -13.35 -9.01 -7.77
N LYS A 127 -12.91 -10.25 -7.96
CA LYS A 127 -13.60 -11.44 -7.44
C LYS A 127 -13.45 -11.62 -5.93
N TYR A 128 -12.49 -10.94 -5.30
CA TYR A 128 -12.19 -11.11 -3.87
C TYR A 128 -11.91 -9.81 -3.10
N SER A 129 -11.96 -8.67 -3.78
CA SER A 129 -11.89 -7.34 -3.16
C SER A 129 -13.23 -6.62 -3.24
N ASP A 130 -13.44 -5.66 -2.39
CA ASP A 130 -14.67 -4.84 -2.39
C ASP A 130 -14.55 -3.66 -3.35
N TYR A 131 -13.31 -3.14 -3.53
CA TYR A 131 -12.98 -2.05 -4.45
C TYR A 131 -11.64 -2.33 -5.13
N VAL A 132 -11.57 -2.10 -6.45
CA VAL A 132 -10.35 -2.22 -7.25
C VAL A 132 -10.00 -0.85 -7.79
N VAL A 133 -8.85 -0.32 -7.39
CA VAL A 133 -8.39 1.01 -7.79
C VAL A 133 -7.21 0.92 -8.74
N LEU A 134 -7.30 1.68 -9.84
CA LEU A 134 -6.36 1.61 -10.95
C LEU A 134 -5.37 2.77 -10.93
N ARG A 135 -4.11 2.48 -11.27
CA ARG A 135 -3.02 3.45 -11.38
C ARG A 135 -2.78 4.24 -10.09
N GLU A 136 -2.72 5.58 -10.19
CA GLU A 136 -2.58 6.47 -9.02
C GLU A 136 -3.89 6.49 -8.25
N TYR A 137 -3.87 5.98 -7.04
CA TYR A 137 -5.07 5.57 -6.29
C TYR A 137 -5.47 6.50 -5.15
N GLU A 138 -4.62 7.40 -4.71
CA GLU A 138 -4.81 8.18 -3.49
C GLU A 138 -6.13 8.95 -3.48
N MET A 139 -6.42 9.67 -4.56
CA MET A 139 -7.66 10.47 -4.66
C MET A 139 -8.90 9.59 -4.88
N THR A 140 -8.74 8.44 -5.54
CA THR A 140 -9.82 7.47 -5.73
C THR A 140 -10.19 6.82 -4.40
N VAL A 141 -9.19 6.44 -3.60
CA VAL A 141 -9.39 5.91 -2.24
C VAL A 141 -10.05 6.96 -1.34
N LEU A 142 -9.61 8.22 -1.41
CA LEU A 142 -10.24 9.33 -0.67
C LEU A 142 -11.73 9.44 -0.99
N GLU A 143 -12.10 9.45 -2.27
CA GLU A 143 -13.51 9.56 -2.69
C GLU A 143 -14.35 8.35 -2.25
N ILE A 144 -13.79 7.14 -2.26
CA ILE A 144 -14.45 5.93 -1.71
C ILE A 144 -14.77 6.14 -0.22
N LEU A 145 -13.80 6.59 0.57
CA LEU A 145 -13.94 6.77 2.01
C LEU A 145 -14.81 7.96 2.39
N GLN A 146 -14.94 8.95 1.51
CA GLN A 146 -15.92 10.05 1.65
C GLN A 146 -17.35 9.64 1.30
N GLY A 147 -17.56 8.40 0.82
CA GLY A 147 -18.88 7.85 0.51
C GLY A 147 -19.47 8.37 -0.79
N LYS A 148 -18.65 8.79 -1.75
CA LYS A 148 -19.09 9.16 -3.10
C LYS A 148 -19.70 7.94 -3.80
N ASP A 149 -20.69 8.16 -4.67
CA ASP A 149 -21.28 7.07 -5.46
C ASP A 149 -20.16 6.36 -6.28
N PRO A 150 -20.01 5.04 -6.13
CA PRO A 150 -18.98 4.30 -6.85
C PRO A 150 -19.02 4.48 -8.37
N ASN A 151 -20.19 4.73 -8.95
CA ASN A 151 -20.34 4.96 -10.39
C ASN A 151 -19.71 6.28 -10.87
N ASP A 152 -19.51 7.24 -9.97
CA ASP A 152 -18.97 8.56 -10.26
C ASP A 152 -17.48 8.71 -9.89
N ILE A 153 -16.85 7.64 -9.37
CA ILE A 153 -15.45 7.67 -8.92
C ILE A 153 -14.52 7.30 -10.08
N LEU A 154 -13.75 8.26 -10.58
CA LEU A 154 -12.70 8.01 -11.57
C LEU A 154 -11.56 7.19 -10.94
N GLY A 155 -11.01 6.25 -11.73
CA GLY A 155 -9.95 5.33 -11.28
C GLY A 155 -10.45 4.12 -10.48
N LEU A 156 -11.74 4.06 -10.15
CA LEU A 156 -12.37 2.87 -9.60
C LEU A 156 -12.85 1.95 -10.73
N TYR A 157 -12.38 0.72 -10.77
CA TYR A 157 -12.83 -0.26 -11.78
C TYR A 157 -14.32 -0.60 -11.63
N PRO A 158 -15.13 -0.64 -12.72
CA PRO A 158 -14.74 -0.55 -14.14
C PRO A 158 -14.81 0.87 -14.74
N ASN A 159 -14.84 1.93 -13.95
CA ASN A 159 -14.99 3.29 -14.45
C ASN A 159 -13.76 3.78 -15.23
N ALA A 160 -13.89 4.98 -15.83
CA ALA A 160 -12.80 5.63 -16.53
C ALA A 160 -11.61 5.95 -15.61
N LEU A 161 -10.41 5.94 -16.18
CA LEU A 161 -9.19 6.28 -15.46
C LEU A 161 -9.19 7.74 -14.99
N ARG A 162 -8.57 7.98 -13.86
CA ARG A 162 -8.31 9.32 -13.33
C ARG A 162 -7.09 9.96 -14.03
N SER A 163 -7.11 11.26 -14.19
CA SER A 163 -5.92 12.03 -14.57
C SER A 163 -4.83 11.91 -13.49
N PRO A 164 -3.53 12.02 -13.87
CA PRO A 164 -2.44 12.01 -12.90
C PRO A 164 -2.62 13.03 -11.78
N LEU A 165 -2.08 12.72 -10.61
CA LEU A 165 -2.10 13.59 -9.45
C LEU A 165 -1.32 14.89 -9.69
N ASP A 166 -1.84 15.99 -9.16
CA ASP A 166 -1.06 17.22 -9.01
C ASP A 166 -0.14 17.09 -7.78
N VAL A 167 1.11 16.76 -8.02
CA VAL A 167 2.10 16.53 -6.96
C VAL A 167 2.33 17.75 -6.05
N ASN A 168 2.00 18.96 -6.54
CA ASN A 168 2.16 20.19 -5.76
C ASN A 168 1.08 20.32 -4.65
N LYS A 169 0.03 19.51 -4.69
CA LYS A 169 -1.04 19.48 -3.70
C LYS A 169 -0.92 18.37 -2.66
N LEU A 170 0.09 17.51 -2.83
CA LEU A 170 0.31 16.42 -1.89
C LEU A 170 0.78 16.96 -0.54
N PRO A 171 0.32 16.36 0.58
CA PRO A 171 0.93 16.60 1.89
C PRO A 171 2.34 16.00 1.94
N LEU A 172 3.06 16.21 3.02
CA LEU A 172 4.22 15.38 3.33
C LEU A 172 3.76 13.92 3.48
N PRO A 173 4.54 12.95 3.01
CA PRO A 173 4.19 11.54 3.16
C PRO A 173 4.21 11.12 4.62
N GLU A 174 3.60 9.98 4.93
CA GLU A 174 3.48 9.40 6.27
C GLU A 174 4.81 9.37 7.03
N ASP A 175 4.82 9.85 8.25
CA ASP A 175 5.98 9.83 9.16
C ASP A 175 5.53 9.72 10.64
N ASP A 176 4.22 9.55 10.89
CA ASP A 176 3.63 9.51 12.23
C ASP A 176 3.60 8.08 12.79
N ASP A 177 3.01 7.14 12.03
CA ASP A 177 2.88 5.73 12.46
C ASP A 177 4.17 4.94 12.20
N VAL A 178 4.91 5.31 11.16
CA VAL A 178 6.22 4.73 10.81
C VAL A 178 7.17 5.84 10.39
N SER A 179 8.31 5.94 11.08
CA SER A 179 9.32 6.95 10.73
C SER A 179 10.02 6.62 9.42
N ARG A 180 10.13 7.58 8.52
CA ARG A 180 10.93 7.46 7.28
C ARG A 180 12.39 7.13 7.55
N LEU A 181 12.93 7.52 8.70
CA LEU A 181 14.30 7.21 9.13
C LEU A 181 14.51 5.70 9.38
N ALA A 182 13.44 4.93 9.62
CA ALA A 182 13.53 3.49 9.82
C ALA A 182 13.84 2.70 8.54
N TYR A 183 13.72 3.33 7.36
CA TYR A 183 13.96 2.72 6.06
C TYR A 183 15.41 2.86 5.57
N GLY A 184 16.34 3.22 6.44
CA GLY A 184 17.76 3.25 6.12
C GLY A 184 18.32 1.87 5.76
N ILE A 185 19.45 1.85 5.06
CA ILE A 185 20.14 0.61 4.67
C ILE A 185 21.08 0.18 5.79
N PRO A 186 20.83 -0.95 6.47
CA PRO A 186 21.72 -1.42 7.53
C PRO A 186 23.14 -1.67 7.03
N GLY A 187 24.15 -1.17 7.77
CA GLY A 187 25.56 -1.38 7.44
C GLY A 187 26.15 -0.50 6.34
N GLU A 188 25.34 0.35 5.72
CA GLU A 188 25.80 1.37 4.78
C GLU A 188 26.15 2.66 5.53
N PRO A 189 27.01 3.56 4.96
CA PRO A 189 27.28 4.86 5.55
C PRO A 189 26.02 5.67 5.85
N SER A 190 24.95 5.44 5.10
CA SER A 190 23.63 5.98 5.33
C SER A 190 23.05 5.66 6.71
N SER A 191 23.40 4.54 7.31
CA SER A 191 22.98 4.19 8.67
C SER A 191 23.68 5.03 9.75
N GLU A 192 24.81 5.64 9.44
CA GLU A 192 25.54 6.58 10.30
C GLU A 192 25.06 8.02 10.10
N TYR A 193 24.49 8.34 8.94
CA TYR A 193 23.97 9.63 8.59
C TYR A 193 22.46 9.52 8.38
N LEU A 194 21.67 10.31 9.05
CA LEU A 194 20.21 10.33 8.90
C LEU A 194 19.81 10.55 7.44
N GLU A 195 19.54 9.47 6.72
CA GLU A 195 19.07 9.49 5.34
C GLU A 195 17.56 9.28 5.26
N ILE A 196 16.93 9.98 4.33
CA ILE A 196 15.53 9.81 4.00
C ILE A 196 15.43 9.56 2.50
N GLN A 197 14.77 8.47 2.11
CA GLN A 197 14.41 8.25 0.71
C GLN A 197 13.47 9.36 0.24
N ALA A 198 13.68 9.89 -0.97
CA ALA A 198 12.86 10.93 -1.55
C ALA A 198 12.63 10.74 -3.04
N TYR A 199 11.40 11.01 -3.50
CA TYR A 199 11.09 11.12 -4.93
C TYR A 199 11.17 12.57 -5.37
N ALA A 200 12.05 12.85 -6.37
CA ALA A 200 12.17 14.16 -6.99
C ALA A 200 11.05 14.46 -7.99
N SER A 201 10.39 13.42 -8.50
CA SER A 201 9.29 13.51 -9.45
C SER A 201 8.43 12.25 -9.38
N ARG A 202 7.22 12.32 -9.93
CA ARG A 202 6.30 11.18 -10.03
C ARG A 202 5.82 11.02 -11.47
N GLY A 203 5.61 9.74 -11.88
CA GLY A 203 5.19 9.38 -13.22
C GLY A 203 6.35 9.22 -14.20
N CYS A 204 6.04 8.66 -15.35
CA CYS A 204 6.97 8.44 -16.45
C CYS A 204 6.26 8.70 -17.78
N PRO A 205 6.85 9.49 -18.70
CA PRO A 205 6.23 9.78 -19.99
C PRO A 205 6.42 8.63 -21.02
N LEU A 206 7.16 7.57 -20.67
CA LEU A 206 7.44 6.46 -21.57
C LEU A 206 6.34 5.41 -21.51
N SER A 207 6.13 4.71 -22.65
CA SER A 207 5.17 3.62 -22.80
C SER A 207 5.89 2.30 -23.08
N CYS A 208 6.79 1.88 -22.17
CA CYS A 208 7.53 0.64 -22.31
C CYS A 208 6.58 -0.57 -22.24
N SER A 209 6.75 -1.54 -23.15
CA SER A 209 5.86 -2.71 -23.27
C SER A 209 5.82 -3.63 -22.05
N PHE A 210 6.78 -3.51 -21.13
CA PHE A 210 6.89 -4.29 -19.89
C PHE A 210 6.53 -3.49 -18.62
N CYS A 211 6.12 -2.24 -18.76
CA CYS A 211 5.83 -1.34 -17.65
C CYS A 211 4.33 -1.06 -17.55
N VAL A 212 3.83 -1.02 -16.32
CA VAL A 212 2.41 -0.75 -16.01
C VAL A 212 2.23 0.72 -15.62
#